data_4ddb6508dc0783e189cc29c7b07712dd
#
_entry.id   4ddb6508dc0783e189cc29c7b07712dd
#
_cell.length_a   1.000
_cell.length_b   1.000
_cell.length_c   1.000
_cell.angle_alpha   90.00
_cell.angle_beta   90.00
_cell.angle_gamma   90.00
#
_symmetry.space_group_name_H-M   'P 1'
#
loop_
_entity.id
_entity.type
_entity.pdbx_description
1 polymer ?
#
loop_
_entity_poly.entity_id
_entity_poly.type
_entity_poly.pdbx_seq_one_letter_code
_entity_poly.pdbx_strand_id
1 'polypeptide(L)'
;MTVKCRLVGRREFLQGAAALAVLSSAAGVTGRVDAAQFQSRTGQDGMAKDIVMLHGASAGGWCFDKFRAVFEGLGWTCHTPDLVGHGKDKAGADQKLGGIGLADYRAEFAAFLNTLPPQPVLLGHSMGALLAQQLAARGLERALILVSPAPRAGILPSSDSEKDLAQSLMRIPSFWKTVINPDFDLACFYSLNRVPKDEQRAVFDKFGPESGLAYFQMLCWMFNKTLAAAVDTSAVRCPVLCLSGTDDNLVSLGTARATALPYRDAQFWEEAGHGHMLLVEPGAEDIARRIEGWIPA
;
A
#
# COMPACT_ATOMS: atom_id res chain seq x y z
N MET A 1 22.51 35.03 -2.38
CA MET A 1 22.61 34.50 -3.77
C MET A 1 21.34 33.75 -4.08
N THR A 2 20.48 34.38 -4.87
CA THR A 2 19.14 33.90 -5.17
C THR A 2 19.22 33.02 -6.43
N VAL A 3 19.06 31.72 -6.30
CA VAL A 3 19.00 30.81 -7.44
C VAL A 3 17.55 30.79 -7.97
N LYS A 4 17.35 31.42 -9.13
CA LYS A 4 16.08 31.36 -9.86
C LYS A 4 15.95 30.01 -10.53
N CYS A 5 14.99 29.21 -10.09
CA CYS A 5 14.59 27.99 -10.78
C CYS A 5 13.77 28.37 -12.03
N ARG A 6 14.27 28.08 -13.23
CA ARG A 6 13.55 28.25 -14.49
C ARG A 6 12.54 27.09 -14.63
N LEU A 7 11.26 27.43 -14.66
CA LEU A 7 10.19 26.53 -15.04
C LEU A 7 10.34 26.17 -16.52
N VAL A 8 10.54 24.90 -16.81
CA VAL A 8 10.46 24.32 -18.17
C VAL A 8 9.00 24.28 -18.59
N GLY A 9 8.72 24.87 -19.76
CA GLY A 9 7.37 25.16 -20.21
C GLY A 9 6.57 23.89 -20.56
N ARG A 10 5.27 23.97 -20.30
CA ARG A 10 4.21 22.96 -20.50
C ARG A 10 4.16 22.31 -21.92
N ARG A 11 4.85 22.85 -22.90
CA ARG A 11 4.80 22.39 -24.31
C ARG A 11 5.71 21.20 -24.61
N GLU A 12 6.76 20.96 -23.84
CA GLU A 12 7.68 19.81 -24.08
C GLU A 12 7.19 18.52 -23.45
N PHE A 13 6.17 18.57 -22.57
CA PHE A 13 5.64 17.42 -21.86
C PHE A 13 4.66 16.56 -22.71
N LEU A 14 4.12 17.12 -23.80
CA LEU A 14 3.08 16.45 -24.62
C LEU A 14 3.61 15.73 -25.87
N GLN A 15 4.90 15.75 -26.15
CA GLN A 15 5.48 15.10 -27.34
C GLN A 15 6.17 13.73 -27.08
N GLY A 16 6.16 13.25 -25.83
CA GLY A 16 6.79 11.99 -25.44
C GLY A 16 5.87 10.77 -25.37
N ALA A 17 4.58 10.90 -25.68
CA ALA A 17 3.58 9.83 -25.56
C ALA A 17 3.18 9.25 -26.92
N ALA A 18 4.15 8.84 -27.73
CA ALA A 18 3.86 8.08 -28.95
C ALA A 18 4.89 6.98 -29.14
N ALA A 19 4.37 5.76 -29.19
CA ALA A 19 4.94 4.54 -29.78
C ALA A 19 6.17 3.90 -29.12
N LEU A 20 5.93 2.86 -28.31
CA LEU A 20 6.80 1.68 -28.28
C LEU A 20 5.93 0.41 -28.33
N ALA A 21 5.67 -0.04 -29.56
CA ALA A 21 5.28 -1.42 -29.80
C ALA A 21 6.54 -2.27 -29.68
N VAL A 22 6.66 -3.09 -28.63
CA VAL A 22 7.73 -4.08 -28.51
C VAL A 22 7.17 -5.44 -28.92
N LEU A 23 7.66 -5.94 -30.05
CA LEU A 23 7.50 -7.31 -30.49
C LEU A 23 8.22 -8.24 -29.49
N SER A 24 7.46 -9.06 -28.76
CA SER A 24 8.01 -10.13 -27.94
C SER A 24 8.05 -11.42 -28.79
N SER A 25 9.26 -11.88 -29.07
CA SER A 25 9.51 -13.24 -29.56
C SER A 25 9.37 -14.22 -28.38
N ALA A 26 8.38 -15.08 -28.47
CA ALA A 26 8.16 -16.18 -27.53
C ALA A 26 9.14 -17.32 -27.85
N ALA A 27 9.99 -17.67 -26.87
CA ALA A 27 10.63 -18.98 -26.82
C ALA A 27 9.84 -19.84 -25.85
N GLY A 28 9.24 -20.92 -26.36
CA GLY A 28 8.36 -21.80 -25.60
C GLY A 28 9.14 -22.66 -24.59
N VAL A 29 8.60 -22.72 -23.39
CA VAL A 29 8.80 -23.84 -22.46
C VAL A 29 7.42 -24.38 -22.11
N THR A 30 7.05 -25.48 -22.77
CA THR A 30 5.84 -26.25 -22.47
C THR A 30 6.14 -27.20 -21.31
N GLY A 31 5.90 -26.74 -20.11
CA GLY A 31 5.71 -27.59 -18.94
C GLY A 31 4.22 -27.78 -18.68
N ARG A 32 3.66 -28.91 -19.09
CA ARG A 32 2.33 -29.36 -18.67
C ARG A 32 2.37 -29.61 -17.16
N VAL A 33 1.72 -28.77 -16.39
CA VAL A 33 1.38 -29.08 -15.00
C VAL A 33 0.06 -29.83 -15.04
N ASP A 34 0.08 -31.10 -14.60
CA ASP A 34 -1.08 -31.97 -14.55
C ASP A 34 -2.16 -31.37 -13.63
N ALA A 35 -3.31 -31.06 -14.22
CA ALA A 35 -4.51 -30.58 -13.54
C ALA A 35 -5.19 -31.62 -12.64
N ALA A 36 -4.59 -32.80 -12.44
CA ALA A 36 -5.20 -33.94 -11.76
C ALA A 36 -4.92 -34.03 -10.24
N GLN A 37 -4.07 -33.13 -9.66
CA GLN A 37 -3.78 -33.14 -8.22
C GLN A 37 -4.54 -32.09 -7.41
N PHE A 38 -5.46 -31.34 -8.01
CA PHE A 38 -6.20 -30.26 -7.34
C PHE A 38 -7.64 -30.64 -6.94
N GLN A 39 -8.00 -31.93 -7.06
CA GLN A 39 -9.36 -32.41 -6.74
C GLN A 39 -9.39 -33.24 -5.45
N SER A 40 -9.13 -32.68 -4.28
CA SER A 40 -9.57 -33.32 -3.04
C SER A 40 -9.55 -32.42 -1.78
N ARG A 41 -10.11 -31.20 -1.87
CA ARG A 41 -10.51 -30.43 -0.66
C ARG A 41 -11.78 -29.61 -0.91
N THR A 42 -12.72 -30.12 -1.69
CA THR A 42 -14.08 -29.61 -1.75
C THR A 42 -14.96 -30.46 -0.82
N GLY A 43 -14.96 -30.07 0.45
CA GLY A 43 -16.00 -30.42 1.39
C GLY A 43 -16.86 -29.20 1.63
N GLN A 44 -18.07 -29.22 1.08
CA GLN A 44 -19.25 -28.40 1.42
C GLN A 44 -19.11 -26.87 1.54
N ASP A 45 -19.74 -26.18 0.60
CA ASP A 45 -20.37 -24.85 0.70
C ASP A 45 -19.64 -23.77 1.54
N GLY A 46 -18.60 -23.19 0.98
CA GLY A 46 -17.98 -21.99 1.52
C GLY A 46 -16.72 -21.62 0.75
N MET A 47 -16.71 -20.49 0.03
CA MET A 47 -15.45 -19.92 -0.47
C MET A 47 -14.48 -19.73 0.70
N ALA A 48 -13.20 -20.08 0.51
CA ALA A 48 -12.17 -19.90 1.52
C ALA A 48 -12.16 -18.42 1.99
N LYS A 49 -12.28 -18.22 3.30
CA LYS A 49 -12.25 -16.89 3.92
C LYS A 49 -10.80 -16.49 4.19
N ASP A 50 -10.01 -16.29 3.14
CA ASP A 50 -8.63 -15.81 3.25
C ASP A 50 -8.57 -14.30 3.02
N ILE A 51 -7.90 -13.58 3.93
CA ILE A 51 -7.60 -12.15 3.81
C ILE A 51 -6.10 -11.91 3.98
N VAL A 52 -5.51 -11.18 3.04
CA VAL A 52 -4.11 -10.75 3.08
C VAL A 52 -4.05 -9.26 3.36
N MET A 53 -3.41 -8.90 4.46
CA MET A 53 -3.27 -7.53 4.93
C MET A 53 -1.84 -7.03 4.72
N LEU A 54 -1.66 -6.07 3.84
CA LEU A 54 -0.36 -5.55 3.39
C LEU A 54 -0.06 -4.22 4.10
N HIS A 55 1.00 -4.21 4.90
CA HIS A 55 1.36 -3.06 5.72
C HIS A 55 1.96 -1.89 4.92
N GLY A 56 1.95 -0.70 5.51
CA GLY A 56 2.54 0.53 4.98
C GLY A 56 4.05 0.65 5.24
N ALA A 57 4.63 1.74 4.75
CA ALA A 57 6.02 2.08 4.99
C ALA A 57 6.35 2.12 6.49
N SER A 58 7.55 1.71 6.86
CA SER A 58 8.06 1.68 8.24
C SER A 58 7.27 0.80 9.22
N ALA A 59 6.17 0.17 8.80
CA ALA A 59 5.32 -0.66 9.66
C ALA A 59 5.71 -2.15 9.58
N GLY A 60 4.78 -3.03 9.87
CA GLY A 60 4.86 -4.48 9.77
C GLY A 60 3.47 -5.07 9.99
N GLY A 61 3.34 -6.37 9.86
CA GLY A 61 2.07 -7.08 10.07
C GLY A 61 1.40 -6.80 11.42
N TRP A 62 2.16 -6.37 12.41
CA TRP A 62 1.67 -5.99 13.74
C TRP A 62 0.61 -4.87 13.71
N CYS A 63 0.63 -3.99 12.70
CA CYS A 63 -0.34 -2.90 12.62
C CYS A 63 -1.77 -3.40 12.41
N PHE A 64 -1.94 -4.63 11.97
CA PHE A 64 -3.24 -5.26 11.76
C PHE A 64 -3.72 -6.10 12.95
N ASP A 65 -3.04 -6.13 14.10
CA ASP A 65 -3.39 -7.03 15.21
C ASP A 65 -4.84 -6.90 15.67
N LYS A 66 -5.40 -5.67 15.73
CA LYS A 66 -6.81 -5.41 16.07
C LYS A 66 -7.75 -5.94 14.98
N PHE A 67 -7.44 -5.67 13.71
CA PHE A 67 -8.22 -6.15 12.57
C PHE A 67 -8.18 -7.68 12.50
N ARG A 68 -6.98 -8.27 12.63
CA ARG A 68 -6.80 -9.72 12.63
C ARG A 68 -7.65 -10.40 13.70
N ALA A 69 -7.64 -9.88 14.93
CA ALA A 69 -8.45 -10.45 16.00
C ALA A 69 -9.96 -10.48 15.67
N VAL A 70 -10.47 -9.43 15.01
CA VAL A 70 -11.87 -9.37 14.57
C VAL A 70 -12.13 -10.38 13.46
N PHE A 71 -11.31 -10.39 12.40
CA PHE A 71 -11.50 -11.27 11.25
C PHE A 71 -11.36 -12.75 11.63
N GLU A 72 -10.34 -13.12 12.44
CA GLU A 72 -10.17 -14.49 12.95
C GLU A 72 -11.37 -14.92 13.81
N GLY A 73 -11.90 -14.01 14.66
CA GLY A 73 -13.12 -14.25 15.43
C GLY A 73 -14.37 -14.50 14.58
N LEU A 74 -14.37 -14.06 13.32
CA LEU A 74 -15.43 -14.26 12.31
C LEU A 74 -15.12 -15.40 11.33
N GLY A 75 -14.10 -16.20 11.64
CA GLY A 75 -13.74 -17.42 10.89
C GLY A 75 -12.90 -17.16 9.63
N TRP A 76 -12.23 -16.03 9.53
CA TRP A 76 -11.26 -15.74 8.46
C TRP A 76 -9.87 -16.28 8.78
N THR A 77 -9.16 -16.71 7.77
CA THR A 77 -7.72 -16.95 7.83
C THR A 77 -6.99 -15.66 7.46
N CYS A 78 -6.30 -15.06 8.44
CA CYS A 78 -5.63 -13.78 8.27
C CYS A 78 -4.14 -13.97 7.99
N HIS A 79 -3.67 -13.33 6.93
CA HIS A 79 -2.27 -13.32 6.55
C HIS A 79 -1.73 -11.89 6.63
N THR A 80 -0.71 -11.66 7.45
CA THR A 80 -0.08 -10.35 7.65
C THR A 80 1.43 -10.45 7.40
N PRO A 81 1.87 -10.71 6.15
CA PRO A 81 3.29 -10.87 5.86
C PRO A 81 4.06 -9.58 6.10
N ASP A 82 5.23 -9.70 6.73
CA ASP A 82 6.19 -8.61 6.82
C ASP A 82 7.03 -8.54 5.54
N LEU A 83 7.24 -7.34 5.00
CA LEU A 83 8.20 -7.10 3.93
C LEU A 83 9.64 -7.21 4.44
N VAL A 84 10.58 -7.49 3.55
CA VAL A 84 12.01 -7.51 3.87
C VAL A 84 12.41 -6.24 4.63
N GLY A 85 13.12 -6.41 5.74
CA GLY A 85 13.57 -5.30 6.60
C GLY A 85 12.49 -4.67 7.47
N HIS A 86 11.27 -5.23 7.52
CA HIS A 86 10.13 -4.71 8.30
C HIS A 86 9.65 -5.69 9.37
N GLY A 87 8.81 -5.21 10.27
CA GLY A 87 8.18 -6.03 11.30
C GLY A 87 9.17 -6.86 12.10
N LYS A 88 9.04 -8.17 12.07
CA LYS A 88 9.94 -9.11 12.74
C LYS A 88 11.33 -9.18 12.10
N ASP A 89 11.45 -8.78 10.83
CA ASP A 89 12.70 -8.81 10.04
C ASP A 89 13.48 -7.49 10.09
N LYS A 90 13.05 -6.51 10.91
CA LYS A 90 13.68 -5.18 10.97
C LYS A 90 15.13 -5.17 11.51
N ALA A 91 15.60 -6.25 12.13
CA ALA A 91 16.99 -6.36 12.54
C ALA A 91 17.91 -6.36 11.30
N GLY A 92 18.86 -5.41 11.27
CA GLY A 92 19.75 -5.24 10.11
C GLY A 92 19.07 -4.64 8.87
N ALA A 93 17.95 -3.94 9.05
CA ALA A 93 17.18 -3.30 7.96
C ALA A 93 18.04 -2.36 7.10
N ASP A 94 18.97 -1.62 7.69
CA ASP A 94 19.89 -0.73 6.96
C ASP A 94 20.67 -1.46 5.85
N GLN A 95 20.99 -2.72 6.06
CA GLN A 95 21.70 -3.55 5.09
C GLN A 95 20.75 -4.15 4.05
N LYS A 96 19.50 -4.43 4.43
CA LYS A 96 18.48 -5.08 3.58
C LYS A 96 17.78 -4.09 2.67
N LEU A 97 17.48 -2.88 3.16
CA LEU A 97 16.67 -1.89 2.47
C LEU A 97 17.43 -1.05 1.44
N GLY A 98 18.75 -1.14 1.40
CA GLY A 98 19.56 -0.39 0.44
C GLY A 98 19.20 -0.74 -1.02
N GLY A 99 18.52 0.20 -1.69
CA GLY A 99 18.14 0.04 -3.10
C GLY A 99 16.86 -0.75 -3.36
N ILE A 100 16.15 -1.20 -2.34
CA ILE A 100 14.82 -1.83 -2.47
C ILE A 100 13.80 -0.79 -2.94
N GLY A 101 13.01 -1.11 -3.95
CA GLY A 101 11.96 -0.25 -4.48
C GLY A 101 10.58 -0.90 -4.43
N LEU A 102 9.56 -0.15 -4.89
CA LEU A 102 8.18 -0.65 -4.93
C LEU A 102 8.01 -1.94 -5.76
N ALA A 103 8.83 -2.10 -6.80
CA ALA A 103 8.79 -3.30 -7.64
C ALA A 103 9.27 -4.54 -6.88
N ASP A 104 10.27 -4.39 -6.00
CA ASP A 104 10.79 -5.47 -5.18
C ASP A 104 9.77 -5.88 -4.12
N TYR A 105 9.18 -4.92 -3.40
CA TYR A 105 8.10 -5.18 -2.46
C TYR A 105 6.88 -5.84 -3.11
N ARG A 106 6.49 -5.36 -4.28
CA ARG A 106 5.40 -5.97 -5.04
C ARG A 106 5.73 -7.42 -5.43
N ALA A 107 6.96 -7.69 -5.84
CA ALA A 107 7.39 -9.05 -6.21
C ALA A 107 7.35 -9.99 -4.99
N GLU A 108 7.77 -9.53 -3.82
CA GLU A 108 7.73 -10.27 -2.56
C GLU A 108 6.28 -10.62 -2.17
N PHE A 109 5.37 -9.65 -2.17
CA PHE A 109 3.96 -9.92 -1.90
C PHE A 109 3.31 -10.80 -2.97
N ALA A 110 3.68 -10.63 -4.24
CA ALA A 110 3.18 -11.50 -5.31
C ALA A 110 3.63 -12.95 -5.12
N ALA A 111 4.88 -13.17 -4.71
CA ALA A 111 5.37 -14.51 -4.40
C ALA A 111 4.61 -15.12 -3.22
N PHE A 112 4.33 -14.34 -2.17
CA PHE A 112 3.52 -14.78 -1.05
C PHE A 112 2.09 -15.16 -1.49
N LEU A 113 1.40 -14.30 -2.25
CA LEU A 113 0.05 -14.57 -2.75
C LEU A 113 -0.04 -15.85 -3.58
N ASN A 114 1.01 -16.18 -4.34
CA ASN A 114 1.03 -17.42 -5.12
C ASN A 114 1.08 -18.70 -4.25
N THR A 115 1.33 -18.59 -2.94
CA THR A 115 1.31 -19.73 -2.01
C THR A 115 -0.08 -19.97 -1.40
N LEU A 116 -1.02 -19.06 -1.61
CA LEU A 116 -2.37 -19.10 -1.01
C LEU A 116 -3.40 -19.68 -1.96
N PRO A 117 -4.56 -20.13 -1.42
CA PRO A 117 -5.73 -20.43 -2.23
C PRO A 117 -6.13 -19.27 -3.13
N PRO A 118 -6.76 -19.53 -4.29
CA PRO A 118 -7.19 -18.48 -5.20
C PRO A 118 -8.26 -17.58 -4.57
N GLN A 119 -8.32 -16.33 -5.04
CA GLN A 119 -9.31 -15.32 -4.66
C GLN A 119 -9.27 -14.86 -3.18
N PRO A 120 -8.10 -14.57 -2.60
CA PRO A 120 -8.07 -13.93 -1.29
C PRO A 120 -8.66 -12.51 -1.37
N VAL A 121 -9.12 -11.98 -0.24
CA VAL A 121 -9.36 -10.54 -0.10
C VAL A 121 -8.02 -9.86 0.11
N LEU A 122 -7.74 -8.78 -0.61
CA LEU A 122 -6.58 -7.92 -0.34
C LEU A 122 -7.00 -6.69 0.46
N LEU A 123 -6.35 -6.46 1.59
CA LEU A 123 -6.46 -5.25 2.36
C LEU A 123 -5.07 -4.63 2.45
N GLY A 124 -4.90 -3.41 1.95
CA GLY A 124 -3.63 -2.70 2.04
C GLY A 124 -3.76 -1.42 2.84
N HIS A 125 -2.75 -1.09 3.63
CA HIS A 125 -2.63 0.18 4.34
C HIS A 125 -1.50 1.02 3.75
N SER A 126 -1.73 2.30 3.50
CA SER A 126 -0.71 3.26 3.04
C SER A 126 0.07 2.75 1.82
N MET A 127 1.39 2.59 1.88
CA MET A 127 2.20 1.97 0.83
C MET A 127 1.70 0.56 0.47
N GLY A 128 1.29 -0.23 1.45
CA GLY A 128 0.69 -1.55 1.21
C GLY A 128 -0.60 -1.46 0.39
N ALA A 129 -1.38 -0.38 0.52
CA ALA A 129 -2.56 -0.15 -0.33
C ALA A 129 -2.18 0.19 -1.78
N LEU A 130 -1.08 0.91 -2.02
CA LEU A 130 -0.55 1.10 -3.36
C LEU A 130 -0.11 -0.23 -3.99
N LEU A 131 0.60 -1.06 -3.23
CA LEU A 131 1.03 -2.39 -3.68
C LEU A 131 -0.16 -3.32 -3.90
N ALA A 132 -1.19 -3.28 -3.04
CA ALA A 132 -2.43 -4.04 -3.19
C ALA A 132 -3.16 -3.68 -4.50
N GLN A 133 -3.24 -2.39 -4.86
CA GLN A 133 -3.80 -1.95 -6.14
C GLN A 133 -3.05 -2.55 -7.34
N GLN A 134 -1.71 -2.56 -7.29
CA GLN A 134 -0.87 -3.13 -8.35
C GLN A 134 -1.02 -4.65 -8.46
N LEU A 135 -1.24 -5.33 -7.33
CA LEU A 135 -1.47 -6.78 -7.29
C LEU A 135 -2.88 -7.13 -7.78
N ALA A 136 -3.90 -6.37 -7.35
CA ALA A 136 -5.29 -6.56 -7.78
C ALA A 136 -5.48 -6.35 -9.29
N ALA A 137 -4.61 -5.59 -9.95
CA ALA A 137 -4.59 -5.48 -11.41
C ALA A 137 -4.28 -6.83 -12.12
N ARG A 138 -3.88 -7.88 -11.38
CA ARG A 138 -3.73 -9.25 -11.91
C ARG A 138 -5.08 -9.97 -12.05
N GLY A 139 -6.15 -9.46 -11.38
CA GLY A 139 -7.51 -9.97 -11.49
C GLY A 139 -7.76 -11.29 -10.79
N LEU A 140 -7.00 -11.60 -9.74
CA LEU A 140 -7.07 -12.87 -8.99
C LEU A 140 -7.78 -12.74 -7.64
N GLU A 141 -8.13 -11.51 -7.24
CA GLU A 141 -8.63 -11.16 -5.92
C GLU A 141 -10.17 -11.08 -5.92
N ARG A 142 -10.80 -11.45 -4.78
CA ARG A 142 -12.26 -11.37 -4.58
C ARG A 142 -12.72 -9.94 -4.26
N ALA A 143 -11.93 -9.21 -3.48
CA ALA A 143 -12.16 -7.82 -3.13
C ALA A 143 -10.85 -7.09 -2.82
N LEU A 144 -10.85 -5.77 -3.01
CA LEU A 144 -9.72 -4.88 -2.71
C LEU A 144 -10.16 -3.82 -1.69
N ILE A 145 -9.45 -3.74 -0.57
CA ILE A 145 -9.71 -2.79 0.50
C ILE A 145 -8.47 -1.90 0.67
N LEU A 146 -8.67 -0.60 0.53
CA LEU A 146 -7.62 0.42 0.57
C LEU A 146 -7.81 1.28 1.81
N VAL A 147 -6.92 1.16 2.78
CA VAL A 147 -6.96 1.90 4.05
C VAL A 147 -5.92 3.00 4.02
N SER A 148 -6.32 4.27 4.11
CA SER A 148 -5.44 5.45 4.03
C SER A 148 -4.39 5.31 2.91
N PRO A 149 -4.80 5.07 1.65
CA PRO A 149 -3.92 4.58 0.59
C PRO A 149 -2.89 5.62 0.16
N ALA A 150 -1.62 5.25 0.12
CA ALA A 150 -0.61 6.05 -0.55
C ALA A 150 -0.99 6.24 -2.03
N PRO A 151 -0.79 7.46 -2.58
CA PRO A 151 -1.25 7.79 -3.92
C PRO A 151 -0.48 7.01 -5.00
N ARG A 152 -1.22 6.53 -6.01
CA ARG A 152 -0.61 6.04 -7.25
C ARG A 152 -0.04 7.18 -8.09
N ALA A 153 0.84 6.87 -9.04
CA ALA A 153 1.31 7.83 -10.01
C ALA A 153 0.13 8.52 -10.72
N GLY A 154 0.22 9.83 -10.91
CA GLY A 154 -0.81 10.69 -11.47
C GLY A 154 -1.65 11.44 -10.44
N ILE A 155 -1.56 11.10 -9.15
CA ILE A 155 -2.22 11.84 -8.07
C ILE A 155 -1.20 12.76 -7.40
N LEU A 156 -1.55 14.03 -7.29
CA LEU A 156 -0.73 15.04 -6.62
C LEU A 156 -1.19 15.23 -5.17
N PRO A 157 -0.30 15.62 -4.26
CA PRO A 157 -0.66 15.99 -2.90
C PRO A 157 -1.77 17.05 -2.88
N SER A 158 -2.83 16.80 -2.10
CA SER A 158 -3.99 17.68 -2.03
C SER A 158 -4.02 18.54 -0.75
N SER A 159 -3.15 18.25 0.23
CA SER A 159 -2.99 19.03 1.46
C SER A 159 -1.61 19.65 1.60
N ASP A 160 -1.47 20.63 2.48
CA ASP A 160 -0.17 21.25 2.75
C ASP A 160 0.72 20.29 3.55
N SER A 161 0.18 19.48 4.46
CA SER A 161 0.95 18.47 5.21
C SER A 161 1.61 17.44 4.28
N GLU A 162 0.90 16.96 3.25
CA GLU A 162 1.48 16.06 2.24
C GLU A 162 2.62 16.72 1.46
N LYS A 163 2.46 18.00 1.09
CA LYS A 163 3.51 18.77 0.40
C LYS A 163 4.72 18.98 1.28
N ASP A 164 4.51 19.31 2.55
CA ASP A 164 5.59 19.55 3.51
C ASP A 164 6.40 18.27 3.78
N LEU A 165 5.74 17.12 3.87
CA LEU A 165 6.42 15.82 4.01
C LEU A 165 7.31 15.54 2.80
N ALA A 166 6.76 15.66 1.58
CA ALA A 166 7.53 15.45 0.35
C ALA A 166 8.73 16.40 0.26
N GLN A 167 8.54 17.68 0.60
CA GLN A 167 9.62 18.66 0.63
C GLN A 167 10.68 18.35 1.69
N SER A 168 10.27 17.84 2.85
CA SER A 168 11.19 17.47 3.94
C SER A 168 12.13 16.35 3.50
N LEU A 169 11.61 15.32 2.84
CA LEU A 169 12.43 14.25 2.26
C LEU A 169 13.37 14.77 1.17
N MET A 170 12.89 15.67 0.29
CA MET A 170 13.71 16.25 -0.79
C MET A 170 14.85 17.11 -0.28
N ARG A 171 14.85 17.57 0.97
CA ARG A 171 15.98 18.27 1.61
C ARG A 171 17.13 17.35 2.00
N ILE A 172 16.90 16.04 2.11
CA ILE A 172 17.93 15.03 2.38
C ILE A 172 18.66 14.74 1.05
N PRO A 173 19.96 15.03 0.92
CA PRO A 173 20.69 14.80 -0.33
C PRO A 173 20.64 13.34 -0.77
N SER A 174 20.16 13.08 -1.97
CA SER A 174 20.09 11.73 -2.54
C SER A 174 19.35 10.73 -1.65
N PHE A 175 18.30 11.15 -0.94
CA PHE A 175 17.57 10.29 0.02
C PHE A 175 17.13 8.93 -0.58
N TRP A 176 16.89 8.88 -1.88
CA TRP A 176 16.55 7.62 -2.59
C TRP A 176 17.68 6.57 -2.62
N LYS A 177 18.88 6.92 -2.16
CA LYS A 177 20.02 6.00 -2.01
C LYS A 177 20.30 5.62 -0.57
N THR A 178 19.46 6.07 0.36
CA THR A 178 19.65 5.90 1.79
C THR A 178 18.49 5.13 2.39
N VAL A 179 18.66 4.69 3.61
CA VAL A 179 17.59 4.18 4.46
C VAL A 179 17.09 5.33 5.32
N ILE A 180 15.79 5.49 5.41
CA ILE A 180 15.14 6.56 6.18
C ILE A 180 14.66 5.98 7.50
N ASN A 181 15.23 6.44 8.59
CA ASN A 181 14.77 6.08 9.93
C ASN A 181 13.57 6.93 10.33
N PRO A 182 12.56 6.36 11.01
CA PRO A 182 11.44 7.12 11.51
C PRO A 182 11.89 8.11 12.60
N ASP A 183 11.28 9.28 12.61
CA ASP A 183 11.42 10.29 13.67
C ASP A 183 10.16 10.32 14.51
N PHE A 184 10.30 10.37 15.84
CA PHE A 184 9.16 10.28 16.76
C PHE A 184 8.23 11.49 16.65
N ASP A 185 8.76 12.70 16.60
CA ASP A 185 7.94 13.91 16.57
C ASP A 185 7.18 14.00 15.23
N LEU A 186 7.85 13.66 14.12
CA LEU A 186 7.21 13.59 12.81
C LEU A 186 6.15 12.47 12.79
N ALA A 187 6.43 11.30 13.36
CA ALA A 187 5.45 10.24 13.44
C ALA A 187 4.22 10.65 14.27
N CYS A 188 4.40 11.33 15.41
CA CYS A 188 3.31 11.84 16.22
C CYS A 188 2.44 12.86 15.47
N PHE A 189 3.03 13.68 14.59
CA PHE A 189 2.28 14.65 13.79
C PHE A 189 1.57 14.00 12.59
N TYR A 190 2.28 13.18 11.81
CA TYR A 190 1.77 12.66 10.53
C TYR A 190 0.94 11.40 10.69
N SER A 191 1.41 10.44 11.48
CA SER A 191 0.85 9.08 11.49
C SER A 191 0.10 8.73 12.78
N LEU A 192 0.61 9.19 13.94
CA LEU A 192 0.12 8.79 15.26
C LEU A 192 -0.75 9.87 15.91
N ASN A 193 -1.16 10.89 15.17
CA ASN A 193 -1.85 12.07 15.69
C ASN A 193 -3.20 11.74 16.37
N ARG A 194 -3.81 10.60 16.09
CA ARG A 194 -5.05 10.10 16.69
C ARG A 194 -4.87 8.87 17.58
N VAL A 195 -3.65 8.34 17.67
CA VAL A 195 -3.27 7.36 18.70
C VAL A 195 -3.23 8.08 20.07
N PRO A 196 -3.79 7.52 21.16
CA PRO A 196 -3.68 8.07 22.50
C PRO A 196 -2.23 8.42 22.85
N LYS A 197 -2.01 9.59 23.47
CA LYS A 197 -0.65 10.13 23.69
C LYS A 197 0.23 9.21 24.53
N ASP A 198 -0.34 8.50 25.48
CA ASP A 198 0.32 7.52 26.34
C ASP A 198 0.68 6.22 25.59
N GLU A 199 0.02 5.93 24.46
CA GLU A 199 0.27 4.78 23.61
C GLU A 199 1.24 5.08 22.44
N GLN A 200 1.37 6.37 22.04
CA GLN A 200 2.15 6.77 20.86
C GLN A 200 3.57 6.20 20.87
N ARG A 201 4.24 6.24 22.03
CA ARG A 201 5.61 5.73 22.15
C ARG A 201 5.69 4.23 21.94
N ALA A 202 4.78 3.47 22.52
CA ALA A 202 4.73 2.03 22.37
C ALA A 202 4.43 1.59 20.93
N VAL A 203 3.61 2.36 20.21
CA VAL A 203 3.35 2.13 18.78
C VAL A 203 4.56 2.50 17.94
N PHE A 204 5.17 3.67 18.21
CA PHE A 204 6.36 4.15 17.49
C PHE A 204 7.55 3.17 17.58
N ASP A 205 7.78 2.59 18.75
CA ASP A 205 8.89 1.64 18.96
C ASP A 205 8.78 0.36 18.12
N LYS A 206 7.59 0.10 17.55
CA LYS A 206 7.39 -0.99 16.58
C LYS A 206 7.75 -0.58 15.15
N PHE A 207 7.80 0.69 14.82
CA PHE A 207 8.23 1.16 13.50
C PHE A 207 9.68 0.75 13.22
N GLY A 208 10.00 0.60 11.97
CA GLY A 208 11.33 0.32 11.46
C GLY A 208 11.75 1.33 10.40
N PRO A 209 13.00 1.26 9.94
CA PRO A 209 13.46 2.05 8.82
C PRO A 209 12.70 1.70 7.54
N GLU A 210 12.77 2.62 6.55
CA GLU A 210 12.17 2.41 5.22
C GLU A 210 13.19 2.73 4.12
N SER A 211 13.03 2.09 2.98
CA SER A 211 13.82 2.41 1.80
C SER A 211 13.54 3.83 1.28
N GLY A 212 14.58 4.64 1.18
CA GLY A 212 14.48 5.94 0.54
C GLY A 212 14.10 5.84 -0.93
N LEU A 213 14.45 4.74 -1.63
CA LEU A 213 14.03 4.51 -3.00
C LEU A 213 12.51 4.27 -3.09
N ALA A 214 11.92 3.49 -2.17
CA ALA A 214 10.48 3.29 -2.12
C ALA A 214 9.75 4.62 -1.87
N TYR A 215 10.19 5.43 -0.92
CA TYR A 215 9.65 6.77 -0.70
C TYR A 215 9.77 7.66 -1.94
N PHE A 216 10.94 7.67 -2.62
CA PHE A 216 11.12 8.45 -3.83
C PHE A 216 10.15 8.02 -4.93
N GLN A 217 10.01 6.74 -5.16
CA GLN A 217 9.12 6.19 -6.19
C GLN A 217 7.65 6.50 -5.91
N MET A 218 7.26 6.57 -4.66
CA MET A 218 5.90 6.85 -4.21
C MET A 218 5.58 8.35 -4.20
N LEU A 219 6.42 9.16 -3.54
CA LEU A 219 6.14 10.59 -3.30
C LEU A 219 6.65 11.49 -4.43
N CYS A 220 7.69 11.06 -5.13
CA CYS A 220 8.31 11.80 -6.24
C CYS A 220 8.11 11.06 -7.58
N TRP A 221 6.98 10.37 -7.73
CA TRP A 221 6.69 9.51 -8.89
C TRP A 221 6.90 10.20 -10.24
N MET A 222 6.66 11.53 -10.31
CA MET A 222 6.86 12.33 -11.53
C MET A 222 8.31 12.39 -12.00
N PHE A 223 9.28 12.17 -11.11
CA PHE A 223 10.70 12.10 -11.41
C PHE A 223 11.20 10.66 -11.56
N ASN A 224 10.36 9.67 -11.28
CA ASN A 224 10.71 8.27 -11.40
C ASN A 224 10.44 7.74 -12.81
N LYS A 225 11.52 7.51 -13.58
CA LYS A 225 11.43 7.06 -14.98
C LYS A 225 10.77 5.69 -15.15
N THR A 226 10.79 4.84 -14.11
CA THR A 226 10.20 3.49 -14.17
C THR A 226 8.71 3.50 -13.89
N LEU A 227 8.16 4.63 -13.45
CA LEU A 227 6.75 4.76 -13.02
C LEU A 227 6.34 3.66 -12.02
N ALA A 228 7.24 3.35 -11.07
CA ALA A 228 7.05 2.24 -10.13
C ALA A 228 5.77 2.35 -9.29
N ALA A 229 5.23 3.56 -9.08
CA ALA A 229 3.95 3.80 -8.41
C ALA A 229 2.74 3.79 -9.36
N ALA A 230 2.91 3.42 -10.64
CA ALA A 230 1.77 3.33 -11.56
C ALA A 230 0.88 2.13 -11.24
N VAL A 231 -0.43 2.30 -11.45
CA VAL A 231 -1.45 1.26 -11.30
C VAL A 231 -2.33 1.25 -12.55
N ASP A 232 -2.51 0.11 -13.15
CA ASP A 232 -3.54 -0.09 -14.16
C ASP A 232 -4.89 -0.34 -13.48
N THR A 233 -5.58 0.75 -13.14
CA THR A 233 -6.88 0.69 -12.47
C THR A 233 -7.95 0.04 -13.33
N SER A 234 -7.79 0.04 -14.64
CA SER A 234 -8.74 -0.59 -15.56
C SER A 234 -8.67 -2.12 -15.54
N ALA A 235 -7.57 -2.67 -15.08
CA ALA A 235 -7.38 -4.13 -14.93
C ALA A 235 -7.96 -4.68 -13.62
N VAL A 236 -8.23 -3.83 -12.61
CA VAL A 236 -8.89 -4.24 -11.36
C VAL A 236 -10.36 -4.54 -11.63
N ARG A 237 -10.78 -5.77 -11.37
CA ARG A 237 -12.15 -6.26 -11.67
C ARG A 237 -12.99 -6.53 -10.45
N CYS A 238 -12.36 -6.72 -9.29
CA CYS A 238 -13.07 -6.98 -8.04
C CYS A 238 -13.70 -5.70 -7.47
N PRO A 239 -14.68 -5.81 -6.57
CA PRO A 239 -15.20 -4.69 -5.78
C PRO A 239 -14.07 -3.99 -5.01
N VAL A 240 -14.14 -2.66 -4.94
CA VAL A 240 -13.15 -1.82 -4.25
C VAL A 240 -13.81 -1.02 -3.14
N LEU A 241 -13.25 -1.12 -1.93
CA LEU A 241 -13.54 -0.23 -0.82
C LEU A 241 -12.30 0.62 -0.54
N CYS A 242 -12.47 1.92 -0.46
CA CYS A 242 -11.44 2.83 0.01
C CYS A 242 -11.93 3.55 1.26
N LEU A 243 -11.10 3.63 2.29
CA LEU A 243 -11.44 4.37 3.50
C LEU A 243 -10.24 5.14 4.03
N SER A 244 -10.49 6.28 4.67
CA SER A 244 -9.45 7.15 5.24
C SER A 244 -9.99 7.95 6.40
N GLY A 245 -9.12 8.22 7.39
CA GLY A 245 -9.44 9.09 8.51
C GLY A 245 -9.64 10.54 8.09
N THR A 246 -10.60 11.25 8.71
CA THR A 246 -10.82 12.69 8.44
C THR A 246 -9.65 13.55 8.90
N ASP A 247 -8.86 13.05 9.85
CA ASP A 247 -7.74 13.75 10.47
C ASP A 247 -6.38 13.13 10.07
N ASP A 248 -6.35 12.43 8.95
CA ASP A 248 -5.12 11.89 8.38
C ASP A 248 -4.22 13.03 7.87
N ASN A 249 -3.11 13.26 8.58
CA ASN A 249 -2.12 14.28 8.21
C ASN A 249 -1.10 13.79 7.19
N LEU A 250 -1.05 12.46 6.95
CA LEU A 250 -0.08 11.84 6.04
C LEU A 250 -0.65 11.65 4.63
N VAL A 251 -1.90 11.18 4.54
CA VAL A 251 -2.65 11.03 3.28
C VAL A 251 -4.01 11.66 3.46
N SER A 252 -4.20 12.85 2.90
CA SER A 252 -5.44 13.60 3.06
C SER A 252 -6.64 12.88 2.41
N LEU A 253 -7.85 13.19 2.90
CA LEU A 253 -9.09 12.69 2.28
C LEU A 253 -9.17 12.98 0.79
N GLY A 254 -8.67 14.14 0.34
CA GLY A 254 -8.65 14.52 -1.08
C GLY A 254 -7.82 13.55 -1.91
N THR A 255 -6.63 13.19 -1.42
CA THR A 255 -5.73 12.22 -2.06
C THR A 255 -6.32 10.80 -2.03
N ALA A 256 -6.91 10.38 -0.90
CA ALA A 256 -7.57 9.08 -0.78
C ALA A 256 -8.79 8.97 -1.72
N ARG A 257 -9.62 10.02 -1.82
CA ARG A 257 -10.75 10.08 -2.77
C ARG A 257 -10.28 10.01 -4.22
N ALA A 258 -9.21 10.74 -4.58
CA ALA A 258 -8.62 10.69 -5.92
C ALA A 258 -8.06 9.29 -6.25
N THR A 259 -7.64 8.54 -5.23
CA THR A 259 -7.19 7.14 -5.39
C THR A 259 -8.37 6.22 -5.71
N ALA A 260 -9.53 6.42 -5.06
CA ALA A 260 -10.73 5.60 -5.27
C ALA A 260 -11.43 5.90 -6.61
N LEU A 261 -11.40 7.14 -7.08
CA LEU A 261 -12.18 7.65 -8.20
C LEU A 261 -12.13 6.81 -9.50
N PRO A 262 -10.98 6.25 -9.94
CA PRO A 262 -10.92 5.51 -11.21
C PRO A 262 -11.51 4.10 -11.14
N TYR A 263 -11.81 3.57 -9.96
CA TYR A 263 -12.37 2.23 -9.83
C TYR A 263 -13.89 2.27 -10.02
N ARG A 264 -14.37 1.40 -10.88
CA ARG A 264 -15.80 1.28 -11.13
C ARG A 264 -16.52 0.85 -9.85
N ASP A 265 -17.58 1.59 -9.51
CA ASP A 265 -18.45 1.30 -8.35
C ASP A 265 -17.71 1.22 -7.00
N ALA A 266 -16.52 1.86 -6.89
CA ALA A 266 -15.81 1.92 -5.62
C ALA A 266 -16.63 2.62 -4.54
N GLN A 267 -16.67 2.03 -3.35
CA GLN A 267 -17.18 2.71 -2.17
C GLN A 267 -16.05 3.50 -1.49
N PHE A 268 -16.40 4.67 -0.96
CA PHE A 268 -15.47 5.49 -0.19
C PHE A 268 -16.08 5.80 1.18
N TRP A 269 -15.38 5.42 2.26
CA TRP A 269 -15.78 5.71 3.62
C TRP A 269 -14.86 6.73 4.27
N GLU A 270 -15.45 7.73 4.95
CA GLU A 270 -14.73 8.67 5.80
C GLU A 270 -14.84 8.23 7.25
N GLU A 271 -13.71 7.97 7.88
CA GLU A 271 -13.65 7.58 9.28
C GLU A 271 -13.43 8.84 10.13
N ALA A 272 -14.54 9.35 10.68
CA ALA A 272 -14.54 10.60 11.42
C ALA A 272 -13.65 10.54 12.68
N GLY A 273 -12.75 11.51 12.82
CA GLY A 273 -11.85 11.63 13.97
C GLY A 273 -10.67 10.65 13.95
N HIS A 274 -10.52 9.82 12.93
CA HIS A 274 -9.37 8.94 12.74
C HIS A 274 -8.24 9.62 11.97
N GLY A 275 -7.00 9.21 12.26
CA GLY A 275 -5.78 9.61 11.56
C GLY A 275 -5.30 8.55 10.57
N HIS A 276 -3.99 8.60 10.28
CA HIS A 276 -3.38 7.68 9.31
C HIS A 276 -3.34 6.23 9.81
N MET A 277 -3.06 6.04 11.10
CA MET A 277 -2.92 4.70 11.70
C MET A 277 -4.24 4.20 12.31
N LEU A 278 -5.35 4.44 11.62
CA LEU A 278 -6.70 4.02 12.07
C LEU A 278 -6.80 2.52 12.41
N LEU A 279 -5.85 1.72 11.95
CA LEU A 279 -5.74 0.28 12.27
C LEU A 279 -5.40 0.00 13.74
N VAL A 280 -4.72 0.93 14.41
CA VAL A 280 -4.28 0.79 15.81
C VAL A 280 -4.99 1.76 16.75
N GLU A 281 -5.73 2.72 16.22
CA GLU A 281 -6.47 3.72 16.97
C GLU A 281 -7.66 3.11 17.73
N PRO A 282 -8.22 3.80 18.73
CA PRO A 282 -9.50 3.43 19.33
C PRO A 282 -10.60 3.35 18.26
N GLY A 283 -11.42 2.30 18.27
CA GLY A 283 -12.48 2.09 17.26
C GLY A 283 -12.04 1.26 16.04
N ALA A 284 -10.76 0.87 15.95
CA ALA A 284 -10.25 0.04 14.85
C ALA A 284 -11.04 -1.26 14.67
N GLU A 285 -11.47 -1.88 15.78
CA GLU A 285 -12.24 -3.13 15.75
C GLU A 285 -13.63 -2.95 15.13
N ASP A 286 -14.28 -1.80 15.30
CA ASP A 286 -15.58 -1.50 14.70
C ASP A 286 -15.44 -1.25 13.19
N ILE A 287 -14.36 -0.57 12.78
CA ILE A 287 -14.00 -0.43 11.37
C ILE A 287 -13.80 -1.81 10.74
N ALA A 288 -13.05 -2.70 11.41
CA ALA A 288 -12.80 -4.06 10.91
C ALA A 288 -14.10 -4.85 10.73
N ARG A 289 -15.06 -4.78 11.67
CA ARG A 289 -16.38 -5.43 11.55
C ARG A 289 -17.18 -4.88 10.39
N ARG A 290 -17.17 -3.57 10.17
CA ARG A 290 -17.88 -2.94 9.04
C ARG A 290 -17.26 -3.35 7.71
N ILE A 291 -15.93 -3.44 7.63
CA ILE A 291 -15.22 -3.93 6.45
C ILE A 291 -15.62 -5.39 6.16
N GLU A 292 -15.64 -6.26 7.18
CA GLU A 292 -16.04 -7.67 6.99
C GLU A 292 -17.45 -7.77 6.42
N GLY A 293 -18.40 -7.01 6.98
CA GLY A 293 -19.77 -6.95 6.49
C GLY A 293 -19.93 -6.39 5.06
N TRP A 294 -18.92 -5.68 4.54
CA TRP A 294 -18.89 -5.18 3.17
C TRP A 294 -18.35 -6.21 2.16
N ILE A 295 -17.49 -7.13 2.59
CA ILE A 295 -16.86 -8.10 1.69
C ILE A 295 -17.93 -8.99 1.04
N PRO A 296 -17.94 -9.13 -0.31
CA PRO A 296 -18.87 -10.01 -0.99
C PRO A 296 -18.76 -11.46 -0.52
N ALA A 297 -19.91 -12.13 -0.41
CA ALA A 297 -20.02 -13.53 -0.03
C ALA A 297 -19.36 -14.46 -1.05
#